data_e5b102d4e5c14235e17ff78b17d301b9
#
_entry.id   e5b102d4e5c14235e17ff78b17d301b9
#
_cell.length_a   1.000
_cell.length_b   1.000
_cell.length_c   1.000
_cell.angle_alpha   90.00
_cell.angle_beta   90.00
_cell.angle_gamma   90.00
#
_symmetry.space_group_name_H-M   'P 1'
#
loop_
_entity.id
_entity.type
_entity.pdbx_description
1 polymer ?
#
loop_
_entity_poly.entity_id
_entity_poly.type
_entity_poly.pdbx_seq_one_letter_code
_entity_poly.pdbx_strand_id
1 'polypeptide(L)'
;MYYSSGNYEAFARPEKPEGVDHKSAYLIGSGLAALSAACFMVRDGQMKGEHIHVLEKDPIPGGACDGYKYQDIGYVMRGGREMDNHFECMWDLFRSIPSIEDENVTVLDEYYWLNKHDPNYSLCRATVNCGEDAHTDGKFGLSDKGAMEILKLFMTPDEQLYDKKITDFFDDEVLSTNFWLYWRTMFAFENWHSALEMKRYLQRYIHHIGGLPDFTALRFTRYNQYESMILPMVKYLESYGVQFHYGVKVTNVAFDCANGKKQATRIDTLRDGHEECIDLTENDLVFITNGGCVENSTIGSQTTVAPLKFDLKEGGGWDLWRKIAAQDPSFGHPDKFCYDPELSNWMSATITTLDQHIVPYIKKICKRDPFTGKVVTGGIVSVKDSSWLLSWTLNRQQQFRDQPKDQLCVWVYSLFSDKPGDYVKKPMRECTGEEICQEWLYHIGVPVDQIEDLAANSANTVPCMMPYIDAFFMPRAAGDRPDVVPEGAVNFAFIGQFAETKRDTIFTTEYSIRTGMEAVYTLLNVDRGVPEVWGSVYDIRDLLDATVKLRDGKKVTDMEMNVVQKLALKGALKKLEGTEIEKLLKEYNVI
;
A
#
# COMPACT_ATOMS: atom_id res chain seq x y z
N MET A 1 24.92 -3.22 -7.58
CA MET A 1 23.66 -3.97 -7.82
C MET A 1 23.21 -3.77 -9.24
N TYR A 2 22.62 -4.78 -9.87
CA TYR A 2 22.01 -4.63 -11.18
C TYR A 2 20.56 -5.14 -11.18
N TYR A 3 19.75 -4.65 -12.12
CA TYR A 3 18.37 -5.05 -12.30
C TYR A 3 18.27 -6.04 -13.46
N SER A 4 17.45 -7.09 -13.28
CA SER A 4 17.20 -8.10 -14.31
C SER A 4 15.86 -7.82 -15.00
N SER A 5 15.89 -7.65 -16.32
CA SER A 5 14.67 -7.54 -17.15
C SER A 5 14.13 -8.90 -17.61
N GLY A 6 14.89 -9.96 -17.40
CA GLY A 6 14.46 -11.33 -17.68
C GLY A 6 14.00 -12.06 -16.42
N ASN A 7 13.13 -13.04 -16.58
CA ASN A 7 12.63 -13.79 -15.43
C ASN A 7 13.37 -15.12 -15.18
N TYR A 8 14.26 -15.56 -16.08
CA TYR A 8 14.96 -16.84 -15.90
C TYR A 8 15.89 -16.84 -14.69
N GLU A 9 16.49 -15.69 -14.35
CA GLU A 9 17.32 -15.54 -13.15
C GLU A 9 16.55 -15.81 -11.86
N ALA A 10 15.26 -15.50 -11.82
CA ALA A 10 14.42 -15.75 -10.67
C ALA A 10 14.36 -17.24 -10.29
N PHE A 11 14.60 -18.14 -11.23
CA PHE A 11 14.65 -19.59 -11.00
C PHE A 11 16.06 -20.11 -10.67
N ALA A 12 17.09 -19.29 -10.84
CA ALA A 12 18.45 -19.65 -10.51
C ALA A 12 18.72 -19.39 -9.02
N ARG A 13 19.36 -20.36 -8.36
CA ARG A 13 19.91 -20.14 -7.02
C ARG A 13 21.23 -19.37 -7.17
N PRO A 14 21.39 -18.20 -6.53
CA PRO A 14 22.66 -17.48 -6.57
C PRO A 14 23.77 -18.27 -5.86
N GLU A 15 25.02 -17.99 -6.22
CA GLU A 15 26.18 -18.50 -5.48
C GLU A 15 26.18 -17.91 -4.07
N LYS A 16 26.76 -18.67 -3.12
CA LYS A 16 26.89 -18.19 -1.74
C LYS A 16 27.85 -17.00 -1.70
N PRO A 17 27.45 -15.82 -1.21
CA PRO A 17 28.31 -14.65 -1.13
C PRO A 17 29.58 -14.92 -0.28
N GLU A 18 30.70 -14.37 -0.71
CA GLU A 18 31.96 -14.49 0.00
C GLU A 18 31.88 -13.84 1.40
N GLY A 19 32.40 -14.52 2.40
CA GLY A 19 32.48 -14.02 3.78
C GLY A 19 31.15 -13.96 4.53
N VAL A 20 30.03 -14.40 3.96
CA VAL A 20 28.71 -14.33 4.61
C VAL A 20 28.62 -15.09 5.93
N ASP A 21 29.40 -16.17 6.09
CA ASP A 21 29.43 -16.95 7.34
C ASP A 21 30.05 -16.19 8.54
N HIS A 22 30.74 -15.09 8.27
CA HIS A 22 31.34 -14.22 9.29
C HIS A 22 30.52 -12.95 9.54
N LYS A 23 29.34 -12.82 8.91
CA LYS A 23 28.47 -11.67 9.04
C LYS A 23 27.31 -11.98 9.99
N SER A 24 26.88 -10.93 10.70
CA SER A 24 25.63 -10.89 11.44
C SER A 24 24.71 -9.82 10.84
N ALA A 25 23.41 -9.91 11.06
CA ALA A 25 22.46 -8.92 10.59
C ALA A 25 21.46 -8.55 11.69
N TYR A 26 21.22 -7.26 11.83
CA TYR A 26 20.26 -6.67 12.75
C TYR A 26 19.19 -5.92 11.95
N LEU A 27 17.94 -6.35 12.08
CA LEU A 27 16.81 -5.73 11.42
C LEU A 27 16.01 -4.93 12.45
N ILE A 28 15.82 -3.65 12.18
CA ILE A 28 15.08 -2.75 13.06
C ILE A 28 13.62 -2.71 12.63
N GLY A 29 12.77 -3.29 13.45
CA GLY A 29 11.37 -3.59 13.18
C GLY A 29 11.16 -4.95 12.52
N SER A 30 9.92 -5.45 12.58
CA SER A 30 9.49 -6.72 11.99
C SER A 30 8.36 -6.52 10.96
N GLY A 31 8.32 -5.36 10.30
CA GLY A 31 7.42 -5.11 9.19
C GLY A 31 7.83 -5.88 7.93
N LEU A 32 7.00 -5.79 6.90
CA LEU A 32 7.16 -6.55 5.65
C LEU A 32 8.56 -6.37 5.01
N ALA A 33 9.12 -5.16 5.04
CA ALA A 33 10.46 -4.89 4.50
C ALA A 33 11.56 -5.64 5.26
N ALA A 34 11.53 -5.61 6.58
CA ALA A 34 12.52 -6.29 7.42
C ALA A 34 12.39 -7.82 7.30
N LEU A 35 11.18 -8.35 7.38
CA LEU A 35 10.95 -9.80 7.23
C LEU A 35 11.37 -10.29 5.84
N SER A 36 11.08 -9.53 4.78
CA SER A 36 11.52 -9.90 3.43
C SER A 36 13.04 -9.86 3.29
N ALA A 37 13.72 -8.86 3.86
CA ALA A 37 15.17 -8.81 3.90
C ALA A 37 15.75 -10.05 4.61
N ALA A 38 15.21 -10.45 5.76
CA ALA A 38 15.61 -11.67 6.45
C ALA A 38 15.40 -12.92 5.58
N CYS A 39 14.27 -13.03 4.88
CA CYS A 39 14.00 -14.14 3.97
C CYS A 39 15.01 -14.18 2.80
N PHE A 40 15.33 -13.05 2.20
CA PHE A 40 16.35 -12.99 1.14
C PHE A 40 17.75 -13.31 1.67
N MET A 41 18.07 -12.92 2.91
CA MET A 41 19.36 -13.30 3.54
C MET A 41 19.49 -14.81 3.69
N VAL A 42 18.47 -15.51 4.19
CA VAL A 42 18.54 -16.97 4.36
C VAL A 42 18.45 -17.71 3.03
N ARG A 43 17.62 -17.27 2.08
CA ARG A 43 17.38 -17.96 0.81
C ARG A 43 18.50 -17.71 -0.21
N ASP A 44 18.81 -16.44 -0.48
CA ASP A 44 19.71 -16.02 -1.55
C ASP A 44 21.10 -15.67 -1.02
N GLY A 45 21.18 -14.98 0.10
CA GLY A 45 22.42 -14.70 0.81
C GLY A 45 23.02 -15.93 1.49
N GLN A 46 22.24 -16.99 1.68
CA GLN A 46 22.66 -18.23 2.34
C GLN A 46 23.33 -17.98 3.71
N MET A 47 22.90 -16.90 4.39
CA MET A 47 23.31 -16.56 5.74
C MET A 47 22.66 -17.52 6.74
N LYS A 48 23.37 -17.90 7.78
CA LYS A 48 22.80 -18.71 8.85
C LYS A 48 21.78 -17.91 9.65
N GLY A 49 20.60 -18.50 9.91
CA GLY A 49 19.53 -17.83 10.62
C GLY A 49 19.91 -17.39 12.04
N GLU A 50 20.76 -18.16 12.74
CA GLU A 50 21.28 -17.82 14.06
C GLU A 50 22.08 -16.51 14.11
N HIS A 51 22.54 -16.01 12.95
CA HIS A 51 23.24 -14.72 12.80
C HIS A 51 22.30 -13.57 12.41
N ILE A 52 21.00 -13.81 12.27
CA ILE A 52 20.00 -12.81 11.88
C ILE A 52 19.11 -12.49 13.07
N HIS A 53 19.11 -11.23 13.49
CA HIS A 53 18.39 -10.74 14.67
C HIS A 53 17.34 -9.71 14.25
N VAL A 54 16.07 -9.99 14.53
CA VAL A 54 14.95 -9.07 14.31
C VAL A 54 14.61 -8.39 15.64
N LEU A 55 14.78 -7.06 15.70
CA LEU A 55 14.52 -6.25 16.89
C LEU A 55 13.15 -5.57 16.73
N GLU A 56 12.16 -6.02 17.49
CA GLU A 56 10.78 -5.54 17.41
C GLU A 56 10.30 -5.01 18.76
N LYS A 57 9.74 -3.78 18.77
CA LYS A 57 9.20 -3.19 20.01
C LYS A 57 7.86 -3.79 20.43
N ASP A 58 7.05 -4.20 19.46
CA ASP A 58 5.71 -4.72 19.68
C ASP A 58 5.73 -6.24 19.95
N PRO A 59 4.70 -6.78 20.60
CA PRO A 59 4.62 -8.23 20.86
C PRO A 59 4.24 -9.05 19.62
N ILE A 60 3.85 -8.39 18.52
CA ILE A 60 3.36 -9.02 17.30
C ILE A 60 4.16 -8.48 16.11
N PRO A 61 4.71 -9.34 15.23
CA PRO A 61 5.38 -8.92 14.02
C PRO A 61 4.39 -8.45 12.95
N GLY A 62 4.90 -7.80 11.89
CA GLY A 62 4.13 -7.50 10.69
C GLY A 62 3.96 -6.02 10.39
N GLY A 63 4.18 -5.15 11.34
CA GLY A 63 4.09 -3.70 11.16
C GLY A 63 2.73 -3.27 10.61
N ALA A 64 2.70 -2.67 9.41
CA ALA A 64 1.45 -2.23 8.77
C ALA A 64 0.62 -3.37 8.16
N CYS A 65 1.19 -4.55 7.96
CA CYS A 65 0.51 -5.73 7.41
C CYS A 65 -0.09 -6.58 8.52
N ASP A 66 -0.88 -5.98 9.38
CA ASP A 66 -1.59 -6.67 10.42
C ASP A 66 -3.01 -7.07 10.01
N GLY A 67 -3.56 -7.98 10.74
CA GLY A 67 -4.94 -8.40 10.80
C GLY A 67 -5.03 -9.24 12.06
N TYR A 68 -5.54 -8.69 13.15
CA TYR A 68 -5.42 -9.28 14.46
C TYR A 68 -6.73 -9.23 15.24
N LYS A 69 -6.98 -10.26 16.04
CA LYS A 69 -8.09 -10.30 16.99
C LYS A 69 -7.60 -9.91 18.38
N TYR A 70 -7.98 -8.76 18.86
CA TYR A 70 -7.76 -8.34 20.25
C TYR A 70 -8.82 -8.99 21.14
N GLN A 71 -8.40 -9.62 22.23
CA GLN A 71 -9.21 -10.55 23.02
C GLN A 71 -10.56 -9.95 23.44
N ASP A 72 -10.63 -8.81 24.02
CA ASP A 72 -11.87 -8.20 24.54
C ASP A 72 -12.43 -7.09 23.65
N ILE A 73 -11.86 -6.87 22.48
CA ILE A 73 -12.19 -5.74 21.59
C ILE A 73 -12.78 -6.25 20.28
N GLY A 74 -12.16 -7.26 19.64
CA GLY A 74 -12.61 -7.84 18.38
C GLY A 74 -11.57 -7.84 17.27
N TYR A 75 -12.02 -8.07 16.05
CA TYR A 75 -11.17 -8.12 14.86
C TYR A 75 -10.77 -6.71 14.40
N VAL A 76 -9.52 -6.53 14.03
CA VAL A 76 -8.96 -5.27 13.54
C VAL A 76 -8.18 -5.49 12.25
N MET A 77 -8.54 -4.73 11.20
CA MET A 77 -7.77 -4.56 9.99
C MET A 77 -7.47 -3.05 9.84
N ARG A 78 -6.22 -2.66 9.67
CA ARG A 78 -5.85 -1.25 9.50
C ARG A 78 -5.97 -0.76 8.07
N GLY A 79 -6.07 -1.64 7.09
CA GLY A 79 -6.26 -1.26 5.70
C GLY A 79 -6.65 -2.43 4.80
N GLY A 80 -7.27 -2.12 3.67
CA GLY A 80 -7.34 -3.01 2.52
C GLY A 80 -5.93 -3.20 1.93
N ARG A 81 -5.69 -4.34 1.29
CA ARG A 81 -4.39 -4.62 0.67
C ARG A 81 -4.64 -5.29 -0.67
N GLU A 82 -4.74 -4.45 -1.66
CA GLU A 82 -4.84 -4.85 -3.03
C GLU A 82 -3.45 -5.20 -3.57
N MET A 83 -3.40 -6.19 -4.44
CA MET A 83 -2.15 -6.68 -5.03
C MET A 83 -2.24 -6.71 -6.54
N ASP A 84 -1.07 -6.63 -7.17
CA ASP A 84 -0.88 -6.69 -8.61
C ASP A 84 -0.13 -7.97 -8.99
N ASN A 85 -0.42 -8.51 -10.18
CA ASN A 85 0.35 -9.60 -10.76
C ASN A 85 1.81 -9.20 -11.05
N HIS A 86 2.08 -7.89 -11.21
CA HIS A 86 3.41 -7.32 -11.44
C HIS A 86 4.07 -6.79 -10.17
N PHE A 87 3.97 -7.55 -9.10
CA PHE A 87 4.74 -7.37 -7.88
C PHE A 87 5.89 -8.38 -7.88
N GLU A 88 6.87 -8.17 -8.78
CA GLU A 88 7.90 -9.13 -9.14
C GLU A 88 8.77 -9.59 -7.96
N CYS A 89 9.21 -8.66 -7.11
CA CYS A 89 10.01 -9.00 -5.92
C CYS A 89 9.18 -9.77 -4.89
N MET A 90 7.91 -9.38 -4.73
CA MET A 90 6.99 -10.04 -3.82
C MET A 90 6.71 -11.48 -4.25
N TRP A 91 6.39 -11.70 -5.52
CA TRP A 91 6.10 -13.04 -6.02
C TRP A 91 7.35 -13.92 -6.13
N ASP A 92 8.52 -13.33 -6.43
CA ASP A 92 9.79 -14.04 -6.33
C ASP A 92 10.04 -14.55 -4.90
N LEU A 93 9.72 -13.76 -3.89
CA LEU A 93 9.84 -14.17 -2.49
C LEU A 93 8.85 -15.29 -2.15
N PHE A 94 7.57 -15.06 -2.40
CA PHE A 94 6.49 -15.96 -1.96
C PHE A 94 6.39 -17.28 -2.73
N ARG A 95 7.09 -17.46 -3.86
CA ARG A 95 7.26 -18.76 -4.50
C ARG A 95 8.09 -19.76 -3.69
N SER A 96 8.77 -19.28 -2.64
CA SER A 96 9.64 -20.10 -1.77
C SER A 96 9.09 -20.28 -0.36
N ILE A 97 8.04 -19.56 0.02
CA ILE A 97 7.49 -19.57 1.37
C ILE A 97 6.22 -20.42 1.40
N PRO A 98 6.18 -21.49 2.24
CA PRO A 98 4.98 -22.31 2.40
C PRO A 98 3.78 -21.52 2.90
N SER A 99 2.58 -21.84 2.41
CA SER A 99 1.31 -21.31 2.90
C SER A 99 1.05 -21.74 4.34
N ILE A 100 0.25 -20.96 5.05
CA ILE A 100 -0.16 -21.31 6.41
C ILE A 100 -1.20 -22.44 6.44
N GLU A 101 -1.92 -22.65 5.34
CA GLU A 101 -2.96 -23.67 5.22
C GLU A 101 -2.39 -25.04 4.85
N ASP A 102 -1.41 -25.08 3.95
CA ASP A 102 -0.77 -26.30 3.46
C ASP A 102 0.72 -26.04 3.21
N GLU A 103 1.58 -26.69 3.98
CA GLU A 103 3.04 -26.54 3.85
C GLU A 103 3.62 -27.06 2.53
N ASN A 104 2.86 -27.84 1.76
CA ASN A 104 3.25 -28.31 0.44
C ASN A 104 2.88 -27.34 -0.69
N VAL A 105 2.18 -26.26 -0.37
CA VAL A 105 1.73 -25.22 -1.29
C VAL A 105 2.39 -23.91 -0.89
N THR A 106 2.94 -23.17 -1.85
CA THR A 106 3.53 -21.86 -1.55
C THR A 106 2.46 -20.79 -1.42
N VAL A 107 2.78 -19.67 -0.76
CA VAL A 107 1.90 -18.50 -0.70
C VAL A 107 1.56 -18.00 -2.12
N LEU A 108 2.51 -18.06 -3.06
CA LEU A 108 2.27 -17.72 -4.46
C LEU A 108 1.28 -18.67 -5.13
N ASP A 109 1.41 -19.99 -4.91
CA ASP A 109 0.47 -20.98 -5.48
C ASP A 109 -0.94 -20.77 -4.93
N GLU A 110 -1.09 -20.59 -3.61
CA GLU A 110 -2.38 -20.28 -2.99
C GLU A 110 -3.03 -19.03 -3.59
N TYR A 111 -2.26 -17.94 -3.69
CA TYR A 111 -2.69 -16.68 -4.28
C TYR A 111 -3.10 -16.84 -5.75
N TYR A 112 -2.27 -17.50 -6.55
CA TYR A 112 -2.53 -17.67 -7.99
C TYR A 112 -3.82 -18.46 -8.23
N TRP A 113 -3.96 -19.62 -7.60
CA TRP A 113 -5.12 -20.48 -7.83
C TRP A 113 -6.41 -19.89 -7.26
N LEU A 114 -6.35 -19.22 -6.12
CA LEU A 114 -7.50 -18.50 -5.58
C LEU A 114 -8.04 -17.48 -6.58
N ASN A 115 -7.18 -16.58 -7.07
CA ASN A 115 -7.58 -15.52 -7.99
C ASN A 115 -7.87 -16.03 -9.41
N LYS A 116 -7.35 -17.19 -9.79
CA LYS A 116 -7.66 -17.86 -11.07
C LYS A 116 -9.05 -18.49 -11.06
N HIS A 117 -9.43 -19.14 -9.97
CA HIS A 117 -10.71 -19.82 -9.85
C HIS A 117 -11.87 -18.89 -9.50
N ASP A 118 -11.57 -17.78 -8.83
CA ASP A 118 -12.54 -16.76 -8.44
C ASP A 118 -11.99 -15.37 -8.81
N PRO A 119 -12.03 -14.98 -10.11
CA PRO A 119 -11.53 -13.69 -10.58
C PRO A 119 -12.24 -12.52 -9.91
N ASN A 120 -11.47 -11.49 -9.55
CA ASN A 120 -11.99 -10.32 -8.88
C ASN A 120 -12.72 -9.37 -9.84
N TYR A 121 -13.85 -8.84 -9.40
CA TYR A 121 -14.55 -7.73 -10.05
C TYR A 121 -15.62 -7.13 -9.13
N SER A 122 -15.90 -5.83 -9.26
CA SER A 122 -16.95 -5.13 -8.55
C SER A 122 -18.23 -5.04 -9.39
N LEU A 123 -19.38 -5.18 -8.73
CA LEU A 123 -20.71 -4.95 -9.33
C LEU A 123 -21.31 -3.60 -8.91
N CYS A 124 -20.73 -2.93 -7.93
CA CYS A 124 -21.11 -1.61 -7.49
C CYS A 124 -19.86 -0.86 -7.00
N ARG A 125 -19.37 0.09 -7.78
CA ARG A 125 -18.15 0.84 -7.48
C ARG A 125 -18.40 1.99 -6.53
N ALA A 126 -19.59 2.61 -6.62
CA ALA A 126 -19.96 3.76 -5.80
C ALA A 126 -21.47 3.77 -5.53
N THR A 127 -21.82 4.32 -4.36
CA THR A 127 -23.21 4.52 -3.96
C THR A 127 -23.50 5.99 -3.67
N VAL A 128 -24.79 6.35 -3.71
CA VAL A 128 -25.37 7.64 -3.35
C VAL A 128 -26.71 7.40 -2.64
N ASN A 129 -27.30 8.43 -2.06
CA ASN A 129 -28.68 8.41 -1.54
C ASN A 129 -28.97 7.17 -0.67
N CYS A 130 -28.14 6.93 0.36
CA CYS A 130 -28.31 5.80 1.27
C CYS A 130 -28.32 4.44 0.56
N GLY A 131 -27.27 4.16 -0.16
CA GLY A 131 -26.97 2.82 -0.74
C GLY A 131 -27.56 2.55 -2.11
N GLU A 132 -28.05 3.57 -2.82
CA GLU A 132 -28.39 3.44 -4.23
C GLU A 132 -27.12 3.38 -5.09
N ASP A 133 -27.16 2.62 -6.17
CA ASP A 133 -26.06 2.56 -7.14
C ASP A 133 -25.87 3.95 -7.78
N ALA A 134 -24.66 4.49 -7.72
CA ALA A 134 -24.36 5.82 -8.29
C ALA A 134 -24.34 5.83 -9.83
N HIS A 135 -24.52 4.68 -10.48
CA HIS A 135 -24.55 4.51 -11.95
C HIS A 135 -23.39 5.20 -12.66
N THR A 136 -22.19 4.99 -12.15
CA THR A 136 -20.98 5.54 -12.77
C THR A 136 -20.66 4.91 -14.13
N ASP A 137 -21.31 3.79 -14.48
CA ASP A 137 -21.30 3.07 -15.75
C ASP A 137 -19.89 2.78 -16.28
N GLY A 138 -18.93 2.63 -15.39
CA GLY A 138 -17.52 2.40 -15.74
C GLY A 138 -16.82 3.59 -16.40
N LYS A 139 -17.45 4.78 -16.38
CA LYS A 139 -16.92 5.98 -17.03
C LYS A 139 -16.07 6.81 -16.08
N PHE A 140 -15.02 7.39 -16.63
CA PHE A 140 -14.17 8.35 -15.93
C PHE A 140 -14.77 9.76 -15.89
N GLY A 141 -15.52 10.14 -16.92
CA GLY A 141 -16.17 11.45 -17.03
C GLY A 141 -15.20 12.61 -17.24
N LEU A 142 -14.00 12.32 -17.75
CA LEU A 142 -12.99 13.33 -18.07
C LEU A 142 -13.36 14.07 -19.36
N SER A 143 -13.19 15.39 -19.37
CA SER A 143 -13.17 16.18 -20.60
C SER A 143 -11.87 15.92 -21.39
N ASP A 144 -11.82 16.35 -22.64
CA ASP A 144 -10.57 16.31 -23.43
C ASP A 144 -9.46 17.13 -22.75
N LYS A 145 -9.80 18.26 -22.10
CA LYS A 145 -8.88 19.07 -21.31
C LYS A 145 -8.36 18.27 -20.11
N GLY A 146 -9.23 17.66 -19.32
CA GLY A 146 -8.85 16.87 -18.15
C GLY A 146 -7.95 15.67 -18.49
N ALA A 147 -8.25 14.96 -19.58
CA ALA A 147 -7.37 13.89 -20.07
C ALA A 147 -5.97 14.43 -20.46
N MET A 148 -5.89 15.64 -21.05
CA MET A 148 -4.62 16.29 -21.40
C MET A 148 -3.85 16.74 -20.15
N GLU A 149 -4.52 17.15 -19.08
CA GLU A 149 -3.85 17.50 -17.82
C GLU A 149 -3.22 16.29 -17.16
N ILE A 150 -3.88 15.12 -17.18
CA ILE A 150 -3.30 13.86 -16.71
C ILE A 150 -2.06 13.49 -17.55
N LEU A 151 -2.15 13.58 -18.88
CA LEU A 151 -1.01 13.33 -19.75
C LEU A 151 0.14 14.31 -19.48
N LYS A 152 -0.16 15.59 -19.25
CA LYS A 152 0.83 16.59 -18.90
C LYS A 152 1.56 16.22 -17.61
N LEU A 153 0.84 15.83 -16.55
CA LEU A 153 1.46 15.38 -15.30
C LEU A 153 2.36 14.16 -15.55
N PHE A 154 1.85 13.16 -16.30
CA PHE A 154 2.59 11.94 -16.65
C PHE A 154 3.93 12.24 -17.34
N MET A 155 3.98 13.25 -18.20
CA MET A 155 5.16 13.65 -18.99
C MET A 155 6.06 14.68 -18.31
N THR A 156 5.61 15.31 -17.21
CA THR A 156 6.38 16.37 -16.53
C THR A 156 7.62 15.75 -15.84
N PRO A 157 8.84 16.29 -16.02
CA PRO A 157 10.03 15.85 -15.31
C PRO A 157 9.86 15.92 -13.78
N ASP A 158 10.47 14.97 -13.06
CA ASP A 158 10.32 14.86 -11.60
C ASP A 158 10.73 16.15 -10.87
N GLU A 159 11.81 16.79 -11.32
CA GLU A 159 12.35 18.01 -10.71
C GLU A 159 11.36 19.19 -10.73
N GLN A 160 10.42 19.19 -11.69
CA GLN A 160 9.36 20.20 -11.77
C GLN A 160 8.18 19.90 -10.85
N LEU A 161 8.15 18.70 -10.26
CA LEU A 161 7.11 18.21 -9.35
C LEU A 161 7.54 18.28 -7.88
N TYR A 162 8.80 18.61 -7.61
CA TYR A 162 9.30 18.71 -6.24
C TYR A 162 8.52 19.73 -5.43
N ASP A 163 8.09 19.32 -4.23
CA ASP A 163 7.28 20.11 -3.30
C ASP A 163 5.93 20.62 -3.88
N LYS A 164 5.46 20.04 -5.00
CA LYS A 164 4.19 20.38 -5.65
C LYS A 164 3.07 19.48 -5.19
N LYS A 165 1.87 20.06 -5.08
CA LYS A 165 0.62 19.37 -4.76
C LYS A 165 -0.12 18.98 -6.05
N ILE A 166 -1.02 18.02 -5.93
CA ILE A 166 -1.93 17.61 -7.01
C ILE A 166 -2.74 18.82 -7.52
N THR A 167 -3.20 19.70 -6.62
CA THR A 167 -3.92 20.94 -6.95
C THR A 167 -3.10 21.97 -7.71
N ASP A 168 -1.79 21.83 -7.81
CA ASP A 168 -0.97 22.69 -8.67
C ASP A 168 -1.06 22.27 -10.16
N PHE A 169 -1.62 21.10 -10.45
CA PHE A 169 -1.74 20.52 -11.78
C PHE A 169 -3.17 20.29 -12.23
N PHE A 170 -4.08 19.93 -11.32
CA PHE A 170 -5.46 19.65 -11.61
C PHE A 170 -6.37 20.70 -11.00
N ASP A 171 -7.32 21.16 -11.81
CA ASP A 171 -8.39 22.05 -11.36
C ASP A 171 -9.64 21.25 -10.88
N ASP A 172 -10.66 21.97 -10.42
CA ASP A 172 -11.90 21.38 -9.94
C ASP A 172 -12.63 20.58 -11.02
N GLU A 173 -12.38 20.84 -12.31
CA GLU A 173 -12.97 20.07 -13.40
C GLU A 173 -12.50 18.60 -13.35
N VAL A 174 -11.20 18.35 -13.17
CA VAL A 174 -10.64 17.00 -13.01
C VAL A 174 -11.00 16.40 -11.66
N LEU A 175 -10.86 17.19 -10.58
CA LEU A 175 -11.03 16.74 -9.21
C LEU A 175 -12.50 16.43 -8.82
N SER A 176 -13.48 16.77 -9.67
CA SER A 176 -14.90 16.43 -9.50
C SER A 176 -15.36 15.21 -10.34
N THR A 177 -14.48 14.64 -11.15
CA THR A 177 -14.82 13.51 -12.05
C THR A 177 -14.88 12.17 -11.33
N ASN A 178 -15.49 11.17 -11.98
CA ASN A 178 -15.40 9.79 -11.50
C ASN A 178 -13.97 9.25 -11.56
N PHE A 179 -13.12 9.72 -12.51
CA PHE A 179 -11.70 9.38 -12.51
C PHE A 179 -11.06 9.68 -11.16
N TRP A 180 -11.25 10.92 -10.65
CA TRP A 180 -10.69 11.32 -9.36
C TRP A 180 -11.32 10.53 -8.20
N LEU A 181 -12.62 10.31 -8.21
CA LEU A 181 -13.30 9.47 -7.21
C LEU A 181 -12.69 8.06 -7.16
N TYR A 182 -12.51 7.42 -8.32
CA TYR A 182 -11.92 6.08 -8.39
C TYR A 182 -10.47 6.07 -7.92
N TRP A 183 -9.70 7.05 -8.37
CA TRP A 183 -8.29 7.17 -8.05
C TRP A 183 -8.06 7.40 -6.56
N ARG A 184 -8.70 8.43 -6.01
CA ARG A 184 -8.51 8.80 -4.62
C ARG A 184 -9.00 7.74 -3.63
N THR A 185 -10.09 7.05 -3.91
CA THR A 185 -10.61 6.02 -3.01
C THR A 185 -9.89 4.68 -3.17
N MET A 186 -9.29 4.41 -4.34
CA MET A 186 -8.45 3.23 -4.55
C MET A 186 -7.10 3.35 -3.87
N PHE A 187 -6.43 4.50 -4.04
CA PHE A 187 -5.05 4.71 -3.61
C PHE A 187 -4.92 5.62 -2.38
N ALA A 188 -6.04 6.02 -1.77
CA ALA A 188 -6.10 6.94 -0.62
C ALA A 188 -5.45 8.32 -0.90
N PHE A 189 -5.58 8.86 -2.13
CA PHE A 189 -5.07 10.19 -2.45
C PHE A 189 -6.01 11.30 -2.00
N GLU A 190 -5.42 12.36 -1.49
CA GLU A 190 -6.09 13.64 -1.27
C GLU A 190 -5.57 14.74 -2.21
N ASN A 191 -6.34 15.83 -2.34
CA ASN A 191 -6.02 16.91 -3.28
C ASN A 191 -4.69 17.60 -2.97
N TRP A 192 -4.29 17.65 -1.70
CA TRP A 192 -3.06 18.27 -1.22
C TRP A 192 -1.82 17.37 -1.32
N HIS A 193 -1.97 16.10 -1.65
CA HIS A 193 -0.87 15.14 -1.76
C HIS A 193 0.11 15.51 -2.88
N SER A 194 1.28 14.89 -2.83
CA SER A 194 2.38 15.09 -3.75
C SER A 194 2.01 14.79 -5.21
N ALA A 195 2.22 15.76 -6.09
CA ALA A 195 2.09 15.57 -7.54
C ALA A 195 3.14 14.58 -8.08
N LEU A 196 4.31 14.50 -7.47
CA LEU A 196 5.36 13.54 -7.82
C LEU A 196 4.88 12.09 -7.56
N GLU A 197 4.30 11.83 -6.39
CA GLU A 197 3.78 10.51 -6.08
C GLU A 197 2.58 10.14 -6.96
N MET A 198 1.70 11.11 -7.25
CA MET A 198 0.60 10.91 -8.21
C MET A 198 1.12 10.52 -9.60
N LYS A 199 2.15 11.18 -10.11
CA LYS A 199 2.80 10.81 -11.38
C LYS A 199 3.37 9.40 -11.34
N ARG A 200 4.08 9.04 -10.26
CA ARG A 200 4.67 7.71 -10.10
C ARG A 200 3.60 6.62 -10.10
N TYR A 201 2.47 6.85 -9.44
CA TYR A 201 1.33 5.96 -9.50
C TYR A 201 0.73 5.83 -10.89
N LEU A 202 0.56 6.93 -11.61
CA LEU A 202 0.12 6.91 -13.01
C LEU A 202 1.06 6.07 -13.88
N GLN A 203 2.37 6.24 -13.72
CA GLN A 203 3.37 5.48 -14.46
C GLN A 203 3.38 3.99 -14.07
N ARG A 204 3.26 3.69 -12.78
CA ARG A 204 3.29 2.32 -12.26
C ARG A 204 2.07 1.50 -12.68
N TYR A 205 0.90 2.13 -12.75
CA TYR A 205 -0.38 1.47 -12.97
C TYR A 205 -1.08 1.85 -14.27
N ILE A 206 -0.36 2.41 -15.25
CA ILE A 206 -0.96 2.82 -16.52
C ILE A 206 -1.66 1.67 -17.25
N HIS A 207 -1.13 0.45 -17.17
CA HIS A 207 -1.72 -0.76 -17.75
C HIS A 207 -3.02 -1.21 -17.05
N HIS A 208 -3.31 -0.67 -15.85
CA HIS A 208 -4.51 -0.98 -15.08
C HIS A 208 -5.57 0.12 -15.06
N ILE A 209 -5.35 1.22 -15.79
CA ILE A 209 -6.30 2.35 -15.82
C ILE A 209 -7.72 1.85 -16.15
N GLY A 210 -7.86 0.97 -17.12
CA GLY A 210 -9.17 0.43 -17.51
C GLY A 210 -9.86 -0.44 -16.45
N GLY A 211 -9.15 -0.93 -15.47
CA GLY A 211 -9.67 -1.74 -14.36
C GLY A 211 -10.05 -0.95 -13.11
N LEU A 212 -9.87 0.37 -13.09
CA LEU A 212 -10.25 1.22 -11.93
C LEU A 212 -11.77 1.26 -11.66
N PRO A 213 -12.64 1.28 -12.70
CA PRO A 213 -14.08 1.31 -12.48
C PRO A 213 -14.66 0.01 -11.92
N ASP A 214 -14.08 -1.15 -12.22
CA ASP A 214 -14.65 -2.47 -11.89
C ASP A 214 -13.72 -3.37 -11.07
N PHE A 215 -12.50 -2.90 -10.78
CA PHE A 215 -11.49 -3.63 -10.00
C PHE A 215 -11.05 -4.99 -10.57
N THR A 216 -11.23 -5.22 -11.86
CA THR A 216 -10.79 -6.46 -12.51
C THR A 216 -9.27 -6.67 -12.47
N ALA A 217 -8.52 -5.57 -12.30
CA ALA A 217 -7.07 -5.60 -12.13
C ALA A 217 -6.61 -6.10 -10.75
N LEU A 218 -7.45 -5.96 -9.71
CA LEU A 218 -7.07 -6.26 -8.35
C LEU A 218 -7.03 -7.74 -8.03
N ARG A 219 -6.14 -8.11 -7.13
CA ARG A 219 -6.01 -9.47 -6.57
C ARG A 219 -5.90 -9.38 -5.06
N PHE A 220 -6.33 -10.43 -4.39
CA PHE A 220 -6.38 -10.49 -2.93
C PHE A 220 -5.83 -11.83 -2.44
N THR A 221 -5.32 -11.84 -1.21
CA THR A 221 -4.99 -13.06 -0.46
C THR A 221 -6.25 -13.78 0.04
N ARG A 222 -6.09 -15.01 0.55
CA ARG A 222 -7.20 -15.79 1.09
C ARG A 222 -7.77 -15.18 2.37
N TYR A 223 -6.90 -14.81 3.29
CA TYR A 223 -7.21 -14.14 4.55
C TYR A 223 -6.60 -12.73 4.56
N ASN A 224 -6.67 -12.03 5.68
CA ASN A 224 -5.91 -10.82 5.92
C ASN A 224 -4.40 -11.06 5.70
N GLN A 225 -3.61 -9.98 5.58
CA GLN A 225 -2.21 -10.15 5.22
C GLN A 225 -1.32 -10.65 6.34
N TYR A 226 -1.71 -10.43 7.58
CA TYR A 226 -0.98 -11.01 8.71
C TYR A 226 -0.97 -12.54 8.58
N GLU A 227 -2.14 -13.14 8.38
CA GLU A 227 -2.27 -14.60 8.28
C GLU A 227 -1.80 -15.17 6.95
N SER A 228 -2.00 -14.43 5.84
CA SER A 228 -1.63 -14.94 4.51
C SER A 228 -0.18 -14.67 4.11
N MET A 229 0.51 -13.72 4.73
CA MET A 229 1.86 -13.31 4.35
C MET A 229 2.83 -13.28 5.53
N ILE A 230 2.48 -12.57 6.61
CA ILE A 230 3.40 -12.34 7.74
C ILE A 230 3.67 -13.63 8.51
N LEU A 231 2.62 -14.35 8.92
CA LEU A 231 2.79 -15.62 9.63
C LEU A 231 3.57 -16.68 8.83
N PRO A 232 3.31 -16.88 7.53
CA PRO A 232 4.15 -17.75 6.70
C PRO A 232 5.62 -17.33 6.69
N MET A 233 5.93 -16.03 6.57
CA MET A 233 7.30 -15.53 6.60
C MET A 233 7.97 -15.77 7.94
N VAL A 234 7.28 -15.50 9.05
CA VAL A 234 7.80 -15.73 10.40
C VAL A 234 8.11 -17.22 10.61
N LYS A 235 7.19 -18.13 10.27
CA LYS A 235 7.42 -19.58 10.35
C LYS A 235 8.59 -20.03 9.49
N TYR A 236 8.69 -19.50 8.28
CA TYR A 236 9.81 -19.77 7.37
C TYR A 236 11.15 -19.36 8.01
N LEU A 237 11.22 -18.15 8.56
CA LEU A 237 12.42 -17.62 9.21
C LEU A 237 12.78 -18.39 10.50
N GLU A 238 11.79 -18.74 11.32
CA GLU A 238 11.99 -19.56 12.51
C GLU A 238 12.55 -20.95 12.15
N SER A 239 12.10 -21.54 11.04
CA SER A 239 12.63 -22.81 10.56
C SER A 239 14.11 -22.78 10.18
N TYR A 240 14.64 -21.59 9.85
CA TYR A 240 16.07 -21.35 9.60
C TYR A 240 16.84 -20.94 10.87
N GLY A 241 16.14 -20.76 12.02
CA GLY A 241 16.76 -20.36 13.27
C GLY A 241 16.98 -18.86 13.44
N VAL A 242 16.26 -18.01 12.68
CA VAL A 242 16.31 -16.55 12.83
C VAL A 242 15.82 -16.15 14.22
N GLN A 243 16.52 -15.21 14.85
CA GLN A 243 16.30 -14.78 16.22
C GLN A 243 15.35 -13.58 16.29
N PHE A 244 14.15 -13.77 16.82
CA PHE A 244 13.19 -12.70 17.06
C PHE A 244 13.30 -12.18 18.48
N HIS A 245 13.49 -10.87 18.63
CA HIS A 245 13.59 -10.17 19.91
C HIS A 245 12.44 -9.17 20.05
N TYR A 246 11.36 -9.58 20.67
CA TYR A 246 10.19 -8.73 20.94
C TYR A 246 10.39 -7.89 22.21
N GLY A 247 9.69 -6.76 22.30
CA GLY A 247 9.81 -5.80 23.40
C GLY A 247 11.14 -5.01 23.39
N VAL A 248 11.83 -4.99 22.24
CA VAL A 248 13.10 -4.28 22.06
C VAL A 248 12.88 -3.06 21.17
N LYS A 249 12.84 -1.88 21.76
CA LYS A 249 12.74 -0.61 21.05
C LYS A 249 14.14 -0.09 20.72
N VAL A 250 14.48 0.00 19.44
CA VAL A 250 15.70 0.68 19.00
C VAL A 250 15.48 2.19 19.12
N THR A 251 16.36 2.87 19.85
CA THR A 251 16.25 4.29 20.16
C THR A 251 17.23 5.15 19.37
N ASN A 252 18.32 4.56 18.86
CA ASN A 252 19.30 5.22 18.01
C ASN A 252 20.15 4.19 17.24
N VAL A 253 20.72 4.60 16.12
CA VAL A 253 21.85 3.95 15.45
C VAL A 253 22.94 4.99 15.28
N ALA A 254 24.12 4.74 15.83
CA ALA A 254 25.25 5.63 15.71
C ALA A 254 26.09 5.30 14.48
N PHE A 255 26.57 6.32 13.79
CA PHE A 255 27.37 6.19 12.56
C PHE A 255 28.72 6.89 12.71
N ASP A 256 29.74 6.31 12.07
CA ASP A 256 30.97 7.00 11.71
C ASP A 256 30.91 7.38 10.24
N CYS A 257 30.87 8.68 9.95
CA CYS A 257 30.78 9.25 8.62
C CYS A 257 32.07 10.03 8.30
N ALA A 258 33.12 9.31 7.92
CA ALA A 258 34.43 9.89 7.64
C ALA A 258 34.99 9.44 6.30
N ASN A 259 35.71 10.33 5.60
CA ASN A 259 36.45 10.02 4.38
C ASN A 259 35.58 9.39 3.25
N GLY A 260 34.33 9.80 3.14
CA GLY A 260 33.38 9.27 2.15
C GLY A 260 32.83 7.87 2.46
N LYS A 261 33.19 7.29 3.60
CA LYS A 261 32.61 6.05 4.14
C LYS A 261 31.62 6.37 5.24
N LYS A 262 30.57 5.58 5.32
CA LYS A 262 29.54 5.65 6.35
C LYS A 262 29.33 4.26 6.94
N GLN A 263 29.56 4.12 8.22
CA GLN A 263 29.49 2.84 8.92
C GLN A 263 28.58 2.95 10.15
N ALA A 264 27.62 2.07 10.30
CA ALA A 264 26.89 1.90 11.54
C ALA A 264 27.84 1.25 12.59
N THR A 265 27.97 1.89 13.74
CA THR A 265 28.94 1.49 14.79
C THR A 265 28.30 0.99 16.07
N ARG A 266 27.03 1.37 16.32
CA ARG A 266 26.30 0.95 17.53
C ARG A 266 24.79 1.08 17.31
N ILE A 267 24.05 0.14 17.89
CA ILE A 267 22.60 0.21 18.05
C ILE A 267 22.30 0.44 19.53
N ASP A 268 21.55 1.50 19.86
CA ASP A 268 21.05 1.76 21.20
C ASP A 268 19.60 1.25 21.30
N THR A 269 19.30 0.52 22.36
CA THR A 269 17.99 -0.11 22.57
C THR A 269 17.42 0.20 23.95
N LEU A 270 16.11 0.08 24.06
CA LEU A 270 15.36 0.12 25.32
C LEU A 270 14.54 -1.16 25.44
N ARG A 271 14.78 -1.95 26.49
CA ARG A 271 14.04 -3.17 26.82
C ARG A 271 13.61 -3.11 28.28
N ASP A 272 12.31 -3.25 28.55
CA ASP A 272 11.75 -3.23 29.92
C ASP A 272 12.20 -2.02 30.76
N GLY A 273 12.37 -0.86 30.12
CA GLY A 273 12.86 0.39 30.75
C GLY A 273 14.38 0.46 30.96
N HIS A 274 15.14 -0.54 30.56
CA HIS A 274 16.60 -0.57 30.62
C HIS A 274 17.23 -0.23 29.28
N GLU A 275 18.19 0.69 29.30
CA GLU A 275 18.99 1.00 28.12
C GLU A 275 20.07 -0.06 27.93
N GLU A 276 20.19 -0.57 26.73
CA GLU A 276 21.22 -1.53 26.29
C GLU A 276 21.86 -1.01 25.00
N CYS A 277 23.02 -1.52 24.65
CA CYS A 277 23.62 -1.22 23.34
C CYS A 277 24.27 -2.46 22.72
N ILE A 278 24.34 -2.45 21.39
CA ILE A 278 25.02 -3.46 20.57
C ILE A 278 26.11 -2.74 19.80
N ASP A 279 27.37 -3.00 20.15
CA ASP A 279 28.51 -2.49 19.37
C ASP A 279 28.66 -3.28 18.07
N LEU A 280 28.92 -2.58 16.97
CA LEU A 280 28.94 -3.13 15.62
C LEU A 280 30.32 -3.01 14.99
N THR A 281 30.65 -4.00 14.17
CA THR A 281 31.79 -4.00 13.27
C THR A 281 31.30 -3.85 11.81
N GLU A 282 32.19 -3.78 10.84
CA GLU A 282 31.85 -3.78 9.42
C GLU A 282 31.17 -5.08 8.94
N ASN A 283 31.27 -6.15 9.71
CA ASN A 283 30.62 -7.41 9.45
C ASN A 283 29.20 -7.54 10.03
N ASP A 284 28.80 -6.58 10.84
CA ASP A 284 27.47 -6.52 11.45
C ASP A 284 26.56 -5.61 10.60
N LEU A 285 25.71 -6.21 9.79
CA LEU A 285 24.82 -5.48 8.90
C LEU A 285 23.59 -4.94 9.64
N VAL A 286 23.16 -3.72 9.31
CA VAL A 286 21.98 -3.10 9.93
C VAL A 286 20.97 -2.71 8.87
N PHE A 287 19.74 -3.20 8.99
CA PHE A 287 18.62 -2.88 8.11
C PHE A 287 17.62 -2.03 8.88
N ILE A 288 17.49 -0.78 8.47
CA ILE A 288 16.77 0.24 9.24
C ILE A 288 15.44 0.55 8.55
N THR A 289 14.33 0.24 9.20
CA THR A 289 13.02 0.73 8.78
C THR A 289 12.84 2.16 9.26
N ASN A 290 12.85 3.11 8.34
CA ASN A 290 12.64 4.53 8.63
C ASN A 290 11.18 4.86 8.82
N GLY A 291 10.84 5.61 9.89
CA GLY A 291 9.49 6.08 10.14
C GLY A 291 8.46 4.94 10.17
N GLY A 292 7.20 5.27 10.00
CA GLY A 292 6.15 4.26 9.90
C GLY A 292 4.79 4.90 9.63
N CYS A 293 4.09 4.47 8.58
CA CYS A 293 2.75 4.97 8.27
C CYS A 293 1.71 4.60 9.35
N VAL A 294 1.97 3.57 10.15
CA VAL A 294 1.10 3.15 11.26
C VAL A 294 1.67 3.50 12.64
N GLU A 295 2.74 4.31 12.69
CA GLU A 295 3.26 4.84 13.96
C GLU A 295 2.17 5.57 14.75
N ASN A 296 2.19 5.39 16.07
CA ASN A 296 1.22 5.97 16.99
C ASN A 296 -0.25 5.60 16.70
N SER A 297 -0.51 4.56 15.91
CA SER A 297 -1.87 4.07 15.71
C SER A 297 -2.49 3.71 17.05
N THR A 298 -3.75 4.08 17.21
CA THR A 298 -4.56 3.76 18.39
C THR A 298 -5.78 2.97 17.99
N ILE A 299 -6.24 2.13 18.89
CA ILE A 299 -7.42 1.31 18.72
C ILE A 299 -8.43 1.71 19.76
N GLY A 300 -9.67 1.95 19.34
CA GLY A 300 -10.82 2.14 20.20
C GLY A 300 -11.57 0.83 20.41
N SER A 301 -12.86 0.92 20.70
CA SER A 301 -13.77 -0.20 20.82
C SER A 301 -15.16 0.19 20.37
N GLN A 302 -16.13 -0.72 20.47
CA GLN A 302 -17.55 -0.42 20.26
C GLN A 302 -17.99 0.86 20.99
N THR A 303 -17.47 1.10 22.18
CA THR A 303 -17.91 2.18 23.08
C THR A 303 -16.84 3.25 23.35
N THR A 304 -15.64 3.12 22.81
CA THR A 304 -14.55 4.06 23.04
C THR A 304 -13.95 4.57 21.73
N VAL A 305 -13.56 5.84 21.74
CA VAL A 305 -12.88 6.51 20.62
C VAL A 305 -11.43 6.02 20.52
N ALA A 306 -10.88 5.96 19.30
CA ALA A 306 -9.46 5.79 19.06
C ALA A 306 -8.80 7.19 19.04
N PRO A 307 -8.01 7.58 20.06
CA PRO A 307 -7.49 8.94 20.17
C PRO A 307 -6.36 9.21 19.17
N LEU A 308 -6.28 10.42 18.65
CA LEU A 308 -5.17 10.89 17.84
C LEU A 308 -3.96 11.22 18.74
N LYS A 309 -2.81 10.57 18.50
CA LYS A 309 -1.58 10.73 19.27
C LYS A 309 -0.45 11.32 18.44
N PHE A 310 0.26 12.30 18.99
CA PHE A 310 1.28 13.08 18.28
C PHE A 310 2.72 12.86 18.76
N ASP A 311 2.92 12.23 19.93
CA ASP A 311 4.27 12.08 20.48
C ASP A 311 5.09 11.08 19.66
N LEU A 312 6.02 11.61 18.87
CA LEU A 312 6.91 10.80 18.02
C LEU A 312 7.79 9.84 18.83
N LYS A 313 8.04 10.14 20.11
CA LYS A 313 8.82 9.27 20.99
C LYS A 313 8.04 8.04 21.44
N GLU A 314 6.71 8.10 21.45
CA GLU A 314 5.87 6.97 21.85
C GLU A 314 6.01 5.81 20.85
N GLY A 315 5.82 6.05 19.57
CA GLY A 315 6.04 5.07 18.52
C GLY A 315 7.52 4.74 18.32
N GLY A 316 8.32 5.75 18.13
CA GLY A 316 9.77 5.71 18.09
C GLY A 316 10.40 5.64 16.72
N GLY A 317 9.71 5.21 15.66
CA GLY A 317 10.29 5.10 14.33
C GLY A 317 10.65 6.45 13.70
N TRP A 318 9.79 7.46 13.89
CA TRP A 318 10.09 8.85 13.47
C TRP A 318 11.19 9.50 14.30
N ASP A 319 11.19 9.30 15.63
CA ASP A 319 12.23 9.80 16.53
C ASP A 319 13.59 9.17 16.21
N LEU A 320 13.62 7.87 15.92
CA LEU A 320 14.79 7.14 15.45
C LEU A 320 15.34 7.76 14.17
N TRP A 321 14.49 7.93 13.16
CA TRP A 321 14.92 8.49 11.87
C TRP A 321 15.43 9.95 12.02
N ARG A 322 14.81 10.78 12.86
CA ARG A 322 15.33 12.12 13.17
C ARG A 322 16.74 12.10 13.75
N LYS A 323 17.02 11.18 14.68
CA LYS A 323 18.36 11.02 15.27
C LYS A 323 19.39 10.54 14.25
N ILE A 324 18.98 9.62 13.38
CA ILE A 324 19.83 9.11 12.29
C ILE A 324 20.10 10.23 11.28
N ALA A 325 19.08 10.92 10.81
CA ALA A 325 19.18 11.98 9.81
C ALA A 325 20.02 13.19 10.29
N ALA A 326 20.09 13.41 11.59
CA ALA A 326 20.95 14.45 12.16
C ALA A 326 22.46 14.16 12.04
N GLN A 327 22.86 12.92 11.70
CA GLN A 327 24.26 12.50 11.62
C GLN A 327 24.86 12.66 10.22
N ASP A 328 24.04 12.56 9.14
CA ASP A 328 24.51 12.77 7.77
C ASP A 328 23.36 13.26 6.88
N PRO A 329 23.55 14.25 5.99
CA PRO A 329 22.51 14.79 5.13
C PRO A 329 21.90 13.77 4.15
N SER A 330 22.62 12.71 3.79
CA SER A 330 22.13 11.68 2.89
C SER A 330 21.16 10.69 3.55
N PHE A 331 20.93 10.82 4.85
CA PHE A 331 19.99 9.96 5.59
C PHE A 331 18.54 10.50 5.58
N GLY A 332 18.26 11.48 4.72
CA GLY A 332 16.94 12.00 4.43
C GLY A 332 16.46 13.09 5.39
N HIS A 333 15.20 13.49 5.19
CA HIS A 333 14.58 14.60 5.92
C HIS A 333 13.22 14.19 6.53
N PRO A 334 13.21 13.46 7.66
CA PRO A 334 11.98 12.91 8.26
C PRO A 334 10.90 13.96 8.56
N ASP A 335 11.30 15.20 8.89
CA ASP A 335 10.37 16.28 9.17
C ASP A 335 9.49 16.67 7.99
N LYS A 336 9.87 16.34 6.75
CA LYS A 336 9.02 16.49 5.57
C LYS A 336 7.78 15.60 5.61
N PHE A 337 7.83 14.51 6.35
CA PHE A 337 6.80 13.47 6.37
C PHE A 337 5.96 13.46 7.64
N CYS A 338 6.57 13.73 8.80
CA CYS A 338 5.91 13.62 10.09
C CYS A 338 5.56 14.95 10.77
N TYR A 339 5.59 16.07 10.04
CA TYR A 339 5.40 17.41 10.63
C TYR A 339 3.93 17.71 10.99
N ASP A 340 2.97 17.09 10.32
CA ASP A 340 1.55 17.46 10.46
C ASP A 340 0.63 16.23 10.52
N PRO A 341 0.50 15.59 11.69
CA PRO A 341 -0.41 14.46 11.87
C PRO A 341 -1.90 14.86 11.83
N GLU A 342 -2.24 16.11 12.00
CA GLU A 342 -3.61 16.61 11.76
C GLU A 342 -4.00 16.52 10.29
N LEU A 343 -3.04 16.68 9.40
CA LEU A 343 -3.22 16.59 7.95
C LEU A 343 -3.03 15.15 7.44
N SER A 344 -2.02 14.42 7.95
CA SER A 344 -1.63 13.10 7.42
C SER A 344 -2.39 11.91 8.00
N ASN A 345 -3.37 12.17 8.86
CA ASN A 345 -4.17 11.09 9.45
C ASN A 345 -5.36 10.72 8.56
N TRP A 346 -5.75 9.48 8.63
CA TRP A 346 -7.10 9.03 8.34
C TRP A 346 -7.49 7.89 9.29
N MET A 347 -8.76 7.58 9.31
CA MET A 347 -9.33 6.63 10.25
C MET A 347 -9.98 5.48 9.50
N SER A 348 -9.85 4.30 10.07
CA SER A 348 -10.56 3.12 9.62
C SER A 348 -11.30 2.46 10.78
N ALA A 349 -12.19 1.55 10.47
CA ALA A 349 -12.79 0.66 11.45
C ALA A 349 -13.09 -0.72 10.83
N THR A 350 -13.05 -1.74 11.67
CA THR A 350 -13.51 -3.09 11.31
C THR A 350 -14.87 -3.32 11.96
N ILE A 351 -15.90 -3.53 11.15
CA ILE A 351 -17.26 -3.85 11.58
C ILE A 351 -17.46 -5.36 11.44
N THR A 352 -17.64 -6.03 12.56
CA THR A 352 -17.97 -7.47 12.59
C THR A 352 -19.47 -7.63 12.81
N THR A 353 -20.19 -8.25 11.86
CA THR A 353 -21.62 -8.55 12.07
C THR A 353 -21.77 -9.69 13.07
N LEU A 354 -22.71 -9.54 14.00
CA LEU A 354 -22.98 -10.54 15.05
C LEU A 354 -24.16 -11.47 14.71
N ASP A 355 -24.98 -11.02 13.77
CA ASP A 355 -26.17 -11.74 13.28
C ASP A 355 -26.45 -11.41 11.81
N GLN A 356 -27.63 -11.78 11.30
CA GLN A 356 -28.00 -11.64 9.89
C GLN A 356 -28.78 -10.37 9.56
N HIS A 357 -29.06 -9.48 10.51
CA HIS A 357 -29.95 -8.32 10.29
C HIS A 357 -29.35 -7.28 9.33
N ILE A 358 -28.02 -7.11 9.32
CA ILE A 358 -27.32 -6.16 8.44
C ILE A 358 -27.07 -6.74 7.04
N VAL A 359 -26.99 -8.08 6.93
CA VAL A 359 -26.62 -8.78 5.69
C VAL A 359 -27.49 -8.44 4.48
N PRO A 360 -28.83 -8.25 4.57
CA PRO A 360 -29.65 -7.88 3.41
C PRO A 360 -29.23 -6.58 2.74
N TYR A 361 -28.79 -5.59 3.51
CA TYR A 361 -28.33 -4.29 2.98
C TYR A 361 -26.99 -4.43 2.25
N ILE A 362 -26.07 -5.23 2.78
CA ILE A 362 -24.83 -5.59 2.11
C ILE A 362 -25.13 -6.29 0.77
N LYS A 363 -25.99 -7.32 0.78
CA LYS A 363 -26.37 -8.08 -0.43
C LYS A 363 -27.01 -7.19 -1.50
N LYS A 364 -27.84 -6.21 -1.11
CA LYS A 364 -28.46 -5.26 -2.04
C LYS A 364 -27.42 -4.48 -2.83
N ILE A 365 -26.34 -4.05 -2.20
CA ILE A 365 -25.27 -3.25 -2.83
C ILE A 365 -24.33 -4.15 -3.62
N CYS A 366 -23.74 -5.18 -3.00
CA CYS A 366 -22.75 -6.03 -3.66
C CYS A 366 -23.35 -7.02 -4.67
N LYS A 367 -24.67 -7.23 -4.65
CA LYS A 367 -25.42 -8.14 -5.55
C LYS A 367 -24.91 -9.59 -5.48
N ARG A 368 -24.31 -10.00 -4.36
CA ARG A 368 -23.72 -11.32 -4.11
C ARG A 368 -24.03 -11.81 -2.70
N ASP A 369 -23.93 -13.12 -2.51
CA ASP A 369 -23.98 -13.72 -1.17
C ASP A 369 -22.58 -13.68 -0.52
N PRO A 370 -22.38 -12.97 0.60
CA PRO A 370 -21.08 -12.82 1.23
C PRO A 370 -20.56 -14.07 1.93
N PHE A 371 -21.40 -15.10 2.13
CA PHE A 371 -21.03 -16.33 2.85
C PHE A 371 -20.51 -17.45 1.93
N THR A 372 -20.32 -17.18 0.64
CA THR A 372 -19.90 -18.21 -0.33
C THR A 372 -18.40 -18.48 -0.34
N GLY A 373 -17.59 -17.69 0.36
CA GLY A 373 -16.13 -17.72 0.30
C GLY A 373 -15.56 -17.13 -0.99
N LYS A 374 -16.40 -16.54 -1.85
CA LYS A 374 -16.03 -15.92 -3.11
C LYS A 374 -15.98 -14.39 -2.99
N VAL A 375 -15.55 -13.73 -4.08
CA VAL A 375 -15.55 -12.27 -4.21
C VAL A 375 -16.90 -11.69 -3.80
N VAL A 376 -16.89 -10.66 -2.95
CA VAL A 376 -18.09 -9.97 -2.46
C VAL A 376 -18.20 -8.58 -3.08
N THR A 377 -17.49 -7.55 -2.55
CA THR A 377 -17.51 -6.20 -3.15
C THR A 377 -16.55 -6.11 -4.34
N GLY A 378 -15.53 -6.92 -4.38
CA GLY A 378 -14.49 -6.91 -5.41
C GLY A 378 -13.48 -5.76 -5.24
N GLY A 379 -13.57 -5.02 -4.17
CA GLY A 379 -12.79 -3.85 -3.83
C GLY A 379 -13.64 -2.83 -3.10
N ILE A 380 -13.23 -1.58 -3.12
CA ILE A 380 -13.84 -0.50 -2.37
C ILE A 380 -15.16 -0.04 -3.00
N VAL A 381 -16.21 0.04 -2.19
CA VAL A 381 -17.46 0.74 -2.50
C VAL A 381 -17.35 2.14 -1.89
N SER A 382 -17.31 3.17 -2.72
CA SER A 382 -17.21 4.57 -2.29
C SER A 382 -18.59 5.19 -2.13
N VAL A 383 -18.86 5.81 -1.01
CA VAL A 383 -20.09 6.58 -0.80
C VAL A 383 -19.84 8.01 -1.30
N LYS A 384 -20.32 8.31 -2.51
CA LYS A 384 -19.98 9.53 -3.26
C LYS A 384 -20.48 10.81 -2.59
N ASP A 385 -21.59 10.74 -1.91
CA ASP A 385 -22.25 11.85 -1.20
C ASP A 385 -21.97 11.87 0.31
N SER A 386 -21.07 11.04 0.83
CA SER A 386 -20.65 11.07 2.23
C SER A 386 -19.72 12.24 2.52
N SER A 387 -20.03 13.00 3.58
CA SER A 387 -19.18 14.07 4.10
C SER A 387 -17.81 13.57 4.56
N TRP A 388 -17.73 12.32 5.01
CA TRP A 388 -16.48 11.65 5.37
C TRP A 388 -15.71 11.09 4.15
N LEU A 389 -16.32 11.13 2.96
CA LEU A 389 -15.89 10.29 1.83
C LEU A 389 -15.78 8.82 2.28
N LEU A 390 -16.76 8.38 3.07
CA LEU A 390 -16.79 7.02 3.61
C LEU A 390 -16.68 5.99 2.48
N SER A 391 -15.77 5.08 2.65
CA SER A 391 -15.58 3.98 1.73
C SER A 391 -15.49 2.67 2.51
N TRP A 392 -15.94 1.57 1.91
CA TRP A 392 -15.94 0.28 2.59
C TRP A 392 -15.67 -0.87 1.64
N THR A 393 -15.19 -1.96 2.17
CA THR A 393 -14.97 -3.19 1.41
C THR A 393 -15.30 -4.42 2.25
N LEU A 394 -15.78 -5.44 1.57
CA LEU A 394 -15.98 -6.76 2.11
C LEU A 394 -15.30 -7.77 1.17
N ASN A 395 -14.15 -8.23 1.57
CA ASN A 395 -13.38 -9.23 0.84
C ASN A 395 -13.99 -10.61 1.00
N ARG A 396 -13.37 -11.65 0.41
CA ARG A 396 -13.78 -13.05 0.61
C ARG A 396 -13.83 -13.37 2.10
N GLN A 397 -14.92 -13.95 2.54
CA GLN A 397 -15.10 -14.35 3.94
C GLN A 397 -14.75 -15.83 4.11
N GLN A 398 -14.23 -16.26 5.21
CA GLN A 398 -13.81 -15.47 6.38
C GLN A 398 -12.52 -14.71 6.09
N GLN A 399 -12.42 -13.52 6.66
CA GLN A 399 -11.22 -12.67 6.53
C GLN A 399 -10.15 -13.05 7.58
N PHE A 400 -10.55 -13.68 8.66
CA PHE A 400 -9.69 -14.26 9.69
C PHE A 400 -9.96 -15.75 9.79
N ARG A 401 -8.93 -16.55 10.06
CA ARG A 401 -9.05 -18.01 10.16
C ARG A 401 -9.94 -18.47 11.32
N ASP A 402 -9.95 -17.72 12.42
CA ASP A 402 -10.78 -18.01 13.60
C ASP A 402 -12.14 -17.30 13.59
N GLN A 403 -12.46 -16.56 12.52
CA GLN A 403 -13.74 -15.85 12.36
C GLN A 403 -14.91 -16.86 12.24
N PRO A 404 -15.97 -16.71 13.03
CA PRO A 404 -17.18 -17.52 12.88
C PRO A 404 -17.77 -17.45 11.47
N LYS A 405 -18.27 -18.57 10.97
CA LYS A 405 -18.75 -18.69 9.58
C LYS A 405 -19.99 -17.87 9.27
N ASP A 406 -20.74 -17.48 10.28
CA ASP A 406 -21.97 -16.68 10.24
C ASP A 406 -21.72 -15.19 10.46
N GLN A 407 -20.47 -14.77 10.67
CA GLN A 407 -20.06 -13.38 10.83
C GLN A 407 -19.33 -12.86 9.59
N LEU A 408 -19.48 -11.56 9.33
CA LEU A 408 -18.77 -10.83 8.28
C LEU A 408 -17.87 -9.77 8.92
N CYS A 409 -16.66 -9.61 8.42
CA CYS A 409 -15.75 -8.51 8.78
C CYS A 409 -15.68 -7.51 7.63
N VAL A 410 -16.34 -6.38 7.80
CA VAL A 410 -16.34 -5.25 6.86
C VAL A 410 -15.27 -4.26 7.28
N TRP A 411 -14.44 -3.82 6.36
CA TRP A 411 -13.51 -2.72 6.59
C TRP A 411 -14.08 -1.42 6.03
N VAL A 412 -14.12 -0.39 6.85
CA VAL A 412 -14.55 0.97 6.47
C VAL A 412 -13.43 1.96 6.73
N TYR A 413 -13.34 3.02 5.93
CA TYR A 413 -12.38 4.10 6.17
C TYR A 413 -12.89 5.45 5.68
N SER A 414 -12.30 6.50 6.21
CA SER A 414 -12.57 7.89 5.83
C SER A 414 -11.25 8.63 5.62
N LEU A 415 -11.13 9.31 4.48
CA LEU A 415 -10.05 10.26 4.23
C LEU A 415 -10.31 11.60 4.92
N PHE A 416 -11.59 11.97 5.14
CA PHE A 416 -12.00 13.23 5.78
C PHE A 416 -12.40 13.00 7.23
N SER A 417 -11.46 12.55 8.05
CA SER A 417 -11.68 12.18 9.45
C SER A 417 -12.10 13.35 10.34
N ASP A 418 -11.89 14.60 9.88
CA ASP A 418 -12.16 15.87 10.54
C ASP A 418 -13.55 16.48 10.22
N LYS A 419 -14.27 15.93 9.23
CA LYS A 419 -15.57 16.43 8.81
C LYS A 419 -16.71 15.81 9.62
N PRO A 420 -17.77 16.58 9.96
CA PRO A 420 -18.97 16.00 10.55
C PRO A 420 -19.64 15.00 9.60
N GLY A 421 -20.10 13.86 10.14
CA GLY A 421 -20.85 12.86 9.38
C GLY A 421 -22.24 13.33 8.96
N ASP A 422 -22.87 12.58 8.08
CA ASP A 422 -24.20 12.90 7.54
C ASP A 422 -25.33 12.45 8.49
N TYR A 423 -25.13 11.38 9.25
CA TYR A 423 -26.04 10.87 10.28
C TYR A 423 -25.58 11.28 11.69
N VAL A 424 -24.35 10.89 12.08
CA VAL A 424 -23.84 11.07 13.45
C VAL A 424 -23.52 12.53 13.77
N LYS A 425 -23.30 13.40 12.78
CA LYS A 425 -23.00 14.84 12.94
C LYS A 425 -21.71 15.14 13.74
N LYS A 426 -20.81 14.16 13.84
CA LYS A 426 -19.49 14.28 14.48
C LYS A 426 -18.39 13.92 13.48
N PRO A 427 -17.17 14.46 13.62
CA PRO A 427 -16.01 13.96 12.91
C PRO A 427 -15.76 12.48 13.22
N MET A 428 -15.39 11.68 12.21
CA MET A 428 -15.14 10.24 12.41
C MET A 428 -14.10 10.00 13.52
N ARG A 429 -13.06 10.84 13.61
CA ARG A 429 -12.01 10.75 14.64
C ARG A 429 -12.49 10.97 16.07
N GLU A 430 -13.70 11.47 16.25
CA GLU A 430 -14.33 11.70 17.55
C GLU A 430 -15.42 10.67 17.86
N CYS A 431 -15.65 9.72 16.95
CA CYS A 431 -16.68 8.70 17.06
C CYS A 431 -16.17 7.44 17.77
N THR A 432 -17.07 6.83 18.55
CA THR A 432 -16.93 5.45 19.03
C THR A 432 -17.14 4.46 17.88
N GLY A 433 -16.83 3.19 18.09
CA GLY A 433 -17.12 2.16 17.10
C GLY A 433 -18.60 2.08 16.74
N GLU A 434 -19.49 2.16 17.73
CA GLU A 434 -20.94 2.16 17.51
C GLU A 434 -21.38 3.33 16.62
N GLU A 435 -20.89 4.53 16.88
CA GLU A 435 -21.23 5.73 16.08
C GLU A 435 -20.71 5.60 14.63
N ILE A 436 -19.51 5.03 14.42
CA ILE A 436 -19.00 4.75 13.06
C ILE A 436 -19.91 3.73 12.35
N CYS A 437 -20.36 2.70 13.06
CA CYS A 437 -21.30 1.73 12.54
C CYS A 437 -22.64 2.39 12.15
N GLN A 438 -23.17 3.29 12.97
CA GLN A 438 -24.40 4.05 12.68
C GLN A 438 -24.27 4.84 11.38
N GLU A 439 -23.17 5.57 11.18
CA GLU A 439 -22.92 6.32 9.95
C GLU A 439 -22.85 5.40 8.73
N TRP A 440 -22.14 4.27 8.84
CA TRP A 440 -22.08 3.29 7.76
C TRP A 440 -23.43 2.66 7.45
N LEU A 441 -24.23 2.27 8.47
CA LEU A 441 -25.58 1.72 8.30
C LEU A 441 -26.52 2.69 7.59
N TYR A 442 -26.43 4.00 7.92
CA TYR A 442 -27.16 5.04 7.22
C TYR A 442 -26.81 5.02 5.71
N HIS A 443 -25.54 4.99 5.38
CA HIS A 443 -25.05 5.03 4.00
C HIS A 443 -25.28 3.74 3.20
N ILE A 444 -25.55 2.61 3.84
CA ILE A 444 -25.95 1.38 3.14
C ILE A 444 -27.47 1.20 3.06
N GLY A 445 -28.24 2.17 3.55
CA GLY A 445 -29.70 2.25 3.39
C GLY A 445 -30.52 1.54 4.45
N VAL A 446 -29.99 1.39 5.66
CA VAL A 446 -30.77 0.96 6.82
C VAL A 446 -31.78 2.04 7.20
N PRO A 447 -33.06 1.71 7.46
CA PRO A 447 -34.04 2.67 7.96
C PRO A 447 -33.56 3.38 9.23
N VAL A 448 -33.77 4.70 9.31
CA VAL A 448 -33.26 5.55 10.40
C VAL A 448 -33.66 5.07 11.79
N ASP A 449 -34.87 4.55 11.92
CA ASP A 449 -35.43 4.02 13.18
C ASP A 449 -34.80 2.68 13.62
N GLN A 450 -33.98 2.04 12.78
CA GLN A 450 -33.29 0.76 13.07
C GLN A 450 -31.79 0.94 13.28
N ILE A 451 -31.21 2.07 12.90
CA ILE A 451 -29.75 2.27 12.86
C ILE A 451 -29.12 2.09 14.25
N GLU A 452 -29.64 2.75 15.27
CA GLU A 452 -29.09 2.70 16.63
C GLU A 452 -29.16 1.28 17.20
N ASP A 453 -30.28 0.60 17.02
CA ASP A 453 -30.46 -0.78 17.52
C ASP A 453 -29.51 -1.76 16.82
N LEU A 454 -29.41 -1.69 15.49
CA LEU A 454 -28.51 -2.57 14.73
C LEU A 454 -27.03 -2.28 15.02
N ALA A 455 -26.63 -1.05 15.17
CA ALA A 455 -25.26 -0.70 15.53
C ALA A 455 -24.89 -1.22 16.92
N ALA A 456 -25.81 -1.12 17.89
CA ALA A 456 -25.57 -1.55 19.26
C ALA A 456 -25.62 -3.08 19.45
N ASN A 457 -26.51 -3.78 18.74
CA ASN A 457 -26.82 -5.19 19.05
C ASN A 457 -26.42 -6.18 17.95
N SER A 458 -26.32 -5.76 16.68
CA SER A 458 -26.03 -6.64 15.52
C SER A 458 -24.62 -6.47 14.95
N ALA A 459 -23.80 -5.58 15.52
CA ALA A 459 -22.42 -5.36 15.10
C ALA A 459 -21.49 -5.11 16.29
N ASN A 460 -20.21 -5.45 16.11
CA ASN A 460 -19.10 -4.99 16.95
C ASN A 460 -18.11 -4.24 16.08
N THR A 461 -17.86 -2.99 16.38
CA THR A 461 -17.03 -2.11 15.56
C THR A 461 -15.83 -1.63 16.32
N VAL A 462 -14.64 -1.83 15.72
CA VAL A 462 -13.37 -1.45 16.32
C VAL A 462 -12.71 -0.38 15.46
N PRO A 463 -12.71 0.90 15.92
CA PRO A 463 -12.04 1.99 15.23
C PRO A 463 -10.53 1.95 15.39
N CYS A 464 -9.81 2.39 14.36
CA CYS A 464 -8.37 2.53 14.34
C CYS A 464 -8.00 3.91 13.77
N MET A 465 -7.34 4.73 14.60
CA MET A 465 -6.78 6.02 14.19
C MET A 465 -5.33 5.85 13.80
N MET A 466 -4.94 6.36 12.64
CA MET A 466 -3.58 6.27 12.09
C MET A 466 -3.05 7.67 11.79
N PRO A 467 -2.25 8.27 12.69
CA PRO A 467 -1.81 9.68 12.58
C PRO A 467 -0.93 9.97 11.37
N TYR A 468 -0.15 9.00 10.91
CA TYR A 468 0.87 9.16 9.87
C TYR A 468 0.61 8.32 8.63
N ILE A 469 -0.64 7.90 8.42
CA ILE A 469 -0.95 6.96 7.33
C ILE A 469 -0.66 7.54 5.96
N ASP A 470 -0.85 8.85 5.75
CA ASP A 470 -0.57 9.55 4.51
C ASP A 470 0.80 10.26 4.49
N ALA A 471 1.63 10.05 5.51
CA ALA A 471 2.94 10.69 5.59
C ALA A 471 3.80 10.48 4.33
N PHE A 472 3.71 9.33 3.69
CA PHE A 472 4.46 9.04 2.47
C PHE A 472 3.95 9.79 1.23
N PHE A 473 2.75 10.38 1.25
CA PHE A 473 2.21 11.23 0.18
C PHE A 473 2.48 12.73 0.39
N MET A 474 3.19 13.11 1.43
CA MET A 474 3.59 14.50 1.62
C MET A 474 4.40 15.01 0.42
N PRO A 475 4.18 16.27 -0.02
CA PRO A 475 5.02 16.91 -1.02
C PRO A 475 6.49 16.89 -0.62
N ARG A 476 7.36 16.47 -1.52
CA ARG A 476 8.77 16.24 -1.26
C ARG A 476 9.64 16.45 -2.49
N ALA A 477 10.95 16.48 -2.27
CA ALA A 477 11.98 16.50 -3.31
C ALA A 477 12.86 15.23 -3.29
N ALA A 478 13.78 15.11 -4.23
CA ALA A 478 14.81 14.09 -4.19
C ALA A 478 15.70 14.24 -2.96
N GLY A 479 16.08 13.12 -2.35
CA GLY A 479 16.92 13.11 -1.14
C GLY A 479 16.16 13.29 0.17
N ASP A 480 14.87 13.65 0.14
CA ASP A 480 14.04 13.67 1.36
C ASP A 480 13.84 12.26 1.93
N ARG A 481 13.76 11.24 1.07
CA ARG A 481 13.97 9.84 1.47
C ARG A 481 15.40 9.44 1.16
N PRO A 482 16.11 8.73 2.06
CA PRO A 482 17.44 8.21 1.76
C PRO A 482 17.36 7.09 0.72
N ASP A 483 18.41 6.92 -0.06
CA ASP A 483 18.55 5.74 -0.90
C ASP A 483 18.57 4.47 -0.03
N VAL A 484 18.12 3.33 -0.57
CA VAL A 484 18.15 2.03 0.14
C VAL A 484 19.55 1.75 0.67
N VAL A 485 20.58 1.92 -0.15
CA VAL A 485 21.97 1.86 0.28
C VAL A 485 22.63 3.18 -0.12
N PRO A 486 22.76 4.16 0.80
CA PRO A 486 23.39 5.44 0.50
C PRO A 486 24.83 5.30 0.01
N GLU A 487 25.26 6.24 -0.83
CA GLU A 487 26.65 6.26 -1.29
C GLU A 487 27.63 6.27 -0.10
N GLY A 488 28.61 5.38 -0.13
CA GLY A 488 29.59 5.21 0.94
C GLY A 488 29.14 4.33 2.10
N ALA A 489 27.91 3.82 2.12
CA ALA A 489 27.44 2.90 3.15
C ALA A 489 28.23 1.58 3.12
N VAL A 490 28.74 1.19 4.31
CA VAL A 490 29.58 -0.01 4.47
C VAL A 490 28.74 -1.22 4.91
N ASN A 491 27.91 -1.04 5.94
CA ASN A 491 27.25 -2.14 6.64
C ASN A 491 25.79 -1.86 7.00
N PHE A 492 25.13 -0.93 6.33
CA PHE A 492 23.73 -0.62 6.63
C PHE A 492 22.93 -0.27 5.38
N ALA A 493 21.62 -0.41 5.50
CA ALA A 493 20.65 -0.01 4.50
C ALA A 493 19.39 0.56 5.16
N PHE A 494 18.70 1.45 4.45
CA PHE A 494 17.35 1.89 4.77
C PHE A 494 16.34 1.06 3.97
N ILE A 495 15.28 0.63 4.62
CA ILE A 495 14.25 -0.22 4.02
C ILE A 495 12.83 0.28 4.34
N GLY A 496 11.84 -0.19 3.59
CA GLY A 496 10.44 0.15 3.80
C GLY A 496 10.00 1.39 3.03
N GLN A 497 8.86 1.96 3.42
CA GLN A 497 8.16 2.99 2.67
C GLN A 497 8.89 4.35 2.60
N PHE A 498 9.84 4.59 3.49
CA PHE A 498 10.61 5.83 3.57
C PHE A 498 12.09 5.68 3.14
N ALA A 499 12.40 4.61 2.42
CA ALA A 499 13.63 4.50 1.64
C ALA A 499 13.31 4.72 0.15
N GLU A 500 14.22 5.27 -0.62
CA GLU A 500 14.00 5.56 -2.04
C GLU A 500 14.43 4.39 -2.91
N THR A 501 13.51 3.85 -3.71
CA THR A 501 13.81 2.94 -4.82
C THR A 501 13.28 3.50 -6.13
N LYS A 502 13.93 3.13 -7.24
CA LYS A 502 13.62 3.70 -8.55
C LYS A 502 12.38 3.05 -9.17
N ARG A 503 11.55 3.86 -9.83
CA ARG A 503 10.43 3.44 -10.68
C ARG A 503 9.27 2.73 -9.99
N ASP A 504 9.35 2.42 -8.70
CA ASP A 504 8.25 1.83 -7.96
C ASP A 504 7.50 2.87 -7.13
N THR A 505 6.33 2.51 -6.64
CA THR A 505 5.46 3.40 -5.87
C THR A 505 5.34 2.94 -4.43
N ILE A 506 5.46 3.90 -3.53
CA ILE A 506 5.20 3.73 -2.10
C ILE A 506 3.79 3.21 -1.80
N PHE A 507 3.53 2.85 -0.56
CA PHE A 507 2.25 2.34 -0.07
C PHE A 507 1.84 0.99 -0.70
N THR A 508 2.78 0.27 -1.29
CA THR A 508 2.55 -1.08 -1.81
C THR A 508 3.37 -2.10 -1.03
N THR A 509 2.87 -3.33 -0.97
CA THR A 509 3.62 -4.45 -0.39
C THR A 509 4.88 -4.73 -1.19
N GLU A 510 4.81 -4.58 -2.51
CA GLU A 510 5.95 -4.71 -3.41
C GLU A 510 7.09 -3.76 -3.06
N TYR A 511 6.78 -2.47 -2.82
CA TYR A 511 7.81 -1.46 -2.49
C TYR A 511 8.61 -1.86 -1.24
N SER A 512 7.91 -2.30 -0.19
CA SER A 512 8.57 -2.77 1.03
C SER A 512 9.49 -3.97 0.77
N ILE A 513 9.02 -4.97 0.02
CA ILE A 513 9.79 -6.18 -0.29
C ILE A 513 10.96 -5.85 -1.22
N ARG A 514 10.76 -4.99 -2.22
CA ARG A 514 11.79 -4.52 -3.14
C ARG A 514 12.94 -3.85 -2.40
N THR A 515 12.65 -2.92 -1.49
CA THR A 515 13.70 -2.27 -0.69
C THR A 515 14.48 -3.26 0.15
N GLY A 516 13.83 -4.28 0.71
CA GLY A 516 14.49 -5.38 1.42
C GLY A 516 15.40 -6.21 0.51
N MET A 517 14.95 -6.54 -0.70
CA MET A 517 15.74 -7.29 -1.69
C MET A 517 16.95 -6.48 -2.15
N GLU A 518 16.74 -5.20 -2.52
CA GLU A 518 17.82 -4.29 -2.93
C GLU A 518 18.89 -4.14 -1.86
N ALA A 519 18.48 -3.97 -0.59
CA ALA A 519 19.38 -3.86 0.54
C ALA A 519 20.24 -5.11 0.71
N VAL A 520 19.63 -6.28 0.73
CA VAL A 520 20.33 -7.56 0.91
C VAL A 520 21.28 -7.85 -0.25
N TYR A 521 20.80 -7.68 -1.49
CA TYR A 521 21.60 -7.98 -2.69
C TYR A 521 22.80 -7.03 -2.80
N THR A 522 22.65 -5.78 -2.38
CA THR A 522 23.76 -4.82 -2.36
C THR A 522 24.77 -5.13 -1.26
N LEU A 523 24.32 -5.26 -0.01
CA LEU A 523 25.24 -5.41 1.13
C LEU A 523 25.93 -6.77 1.19
N LEU A 524 25.32 -7.83 0.68
CA LEU A 524 25.91 -9.16 0.60
C LEU A 524 26.57 -9.45 -0.74
N ASN A 525 26.43 -8.54 -1.72
CA ASN A 525 26.88 -8.76 -3.10
C ASN A 525 26.34 -10.07 -3.68
N VAL A 526 25.02 -10.27 -3.57
CA VAL A 526 24.36 -11.45 -4.13
C VAL A 526 24.45 -11.42 -5.66
N ASP A 527 24.94 -12.50 -6.25
CA ASP A 527 25.12 -12.63 -7.71
C ASP A 527 23.80 -13.03 -8.40
N ARG A 528 22.81 -12.15 -8.30
CA ARG A 528 21.52 -12.23 -8.98
C ARG A 528 20.92 -10.82 -9.09
N GLY A 529 20.30 -10.49 -10.23
CA GLY A 529 19.65 -9.19 -10.43
C GLY A 529 18.36 -9.06 -9.65
N VAL A 530 18.07 -7.85 -9.15
CA VAL A 530 16.74 -7.49 -8.65
C VAL A 530 15.79 -7.35 -9.84
N PRO A 531 14.60 -7.97 -9.84
CA PRO A 531 13.63 -7.81 -10.92
C PRO A 531 13.30 -6.33 -11.18
N GLU A 532 13.31 -5.92 -12.44
CA GLU A 532 12.86 -4.58 -12.80
C GLU A 532 11.37 -4.40 -12.48
N VAL A 533 10.97 -3.18 -12.17
CA VAL A 533 9.56 -2.80 -12.12
C VAL A 533 8.96 -2.99 -13.51
N TRP A 534 7.76 -3.56 -13.59
CA TRP A 534 7.07 -3.79 -14.86
C TRP A 534 7.03 -2.52 -15.72
N GLY A 535 7.55 -2.66 -16.93
CA GLY A 535 7.83 -1.54 -17.83
C GLY A 535 6.63 -1.07 -18.65
N SER A 536 5.40 -1.12 -18.15
CA SER A 536 4.18 -0.73 -18.88
C SER A 536 4.24 0.71 -19.42
N VAL A 537 4.93 1.61 -18.74
CA VAL A 537 5.18 2.99 -19.22
C VAL A 537 5.96 3.06 -20.53
N TYR A 538 6.66 1.99 -20.90
CA TYR A 538 7.40 1.86 -22.17
C TYR A 538 6.67 0.99 -23.20
N ASP A 539 5.54 0.36 -22.84
CA ASP A 539 4.73 -0.42 -23.75
C ASP A 539 3.71 0.49 -24.46
N ILE A 540 3.91 0.71 -25.74
CA ILE A 540 3.02 1.55 -26.55
C ILE A 540 1.57 1.03 -26.54
N ARG A 541 1.34 -0.27 -26.38
CA ARG A 541 0.00 -0.88 -26.33
C ARG A 541 -0.73 -0.43 -25.08
N ASP A 542 -0.07 -0.47 -23.92
CA ASP A 542 -0.62 -0.01 -22.63
C ASP A 542 -0.93 1.48 -22.67
N LEU A 543 -0.05 2.29 -23.27
CA LEU A 543 -0.24 3.74 -23.40
C LEU A 543 -1.41 4.09 -24.32
N LEU A 544 -1.57 3.37 -25.43
CA LEU A 544 -2.69 3.57 -26.36
C LEU A 544 -4.02 3.16 -25.72
N ASP A 545 -4.06 2.00 -25.06
CA ASP A 545 -5.25 1.52 -24.34
C ASP A 545 -5.68 2.50 -23.24
N ALA A 546 -4.71 2.95 -22.41
CA ALA A 546 -4.97 3.93 -21.38
C ALA A 546 -5.52 5.26 -21.94
N THR A 547 -4.97 5.74 -23.06
CA THR A 547 -5.42 6.97 -23.73
C THR A 547 -6.89 6.89 -24.12
N VAL A 548 -7.32 5.77 -24.67
CA VAL A 548 -8.72 5.54 -25.07
C VAL A 548 -9.63 5.41 -23.85
N LYS A 549 -9.20 4.64 -22.85
CA LYS A 549 -9.99 4.40 -21.63
C LYS A 549 -10.18 5.65 -20.79
N LEU A 550 -9.14 6.46 -20.60
CA LEU A 550 -9.26 7.76 -19.93
C LEU A 550 -10.29 8.70 -20.59
N ARG A 551 -10.57 8.49 -21.86
CA ARG A 551 -11.54 9.26 -22.65
C ARG A 551 -12.88 8.53 -22.85
N ASP A 552 -13.19 7.57 -22.01
CA ASP A 552 -14.42 6.78 -22.05
C ASP A 552 -14.68 6.13 -23.44
N GLY A 553 -13.60 5.68 -24.09
CA GLY A 553 -13.67 5.02 -25.40
C GLY A 553 -13.69 5.96 -26.61
N LYS A 554 -13.59 7.28 -26.42
CA LYS A 554 -13.57 8.24 -27.52
C LYS A 554 -12.26 8.14 -28.30
N LYS A 555 -12.36 8.11 -29.62
CA LYS A 555 -11.20 8.14 -30.52
C LYS A 555 -10.55 9.51 -30.56
N VAL A 556 -9.28 9.56 -30.94
CA VAL A 556 -8.58 10.83 -31.14
C VAL A 556 -9.25 11.67 -32.24
N THR A 557 -9.85 11.01 -33.25
CA THR A 557 -10.60 11.67 -34.32
C THR A 557 -11.89 12.38 -33.86
N ASP A 558 -12.43 12.00 -32.70
CA ASP A 558 -13.65 12.54 -32.12
C ASP A 558 -13.40 13.73 -31.15
N MET A 559 -12.13 14.09 -30.97
CA MET A 559 -11.76 15.22 -30.11
C MET A 559 -12.29 16.54 -30.64
N GLU A 560 -12.65 17.43 -29.72
CA GLU A 560 -12.91 18.83 -30.03
C GLU A 560 -11.61 19.53 -30.46
N MET A 561 -11.48 19.75 -31.75
CA MET A 561 -10.31 20.35 -32.36
C MET A 561 -10.71 21.54 -33.23
N ASN A 562 -9.86 22.56 -33.26
CA ASN A 562 -9.99 23.63 -34.24
C ASN A 562 -9.61 23.14 -35.66
N VAL A 563 -9.90 23.94 -36.68
CA VAL A 563 -9.69 23.57 -38.08
C VAL A 563 -8.23 23.21 -38.39
N VAL A 564 -7.29 23.91 -37.77
CA VAL A 564 -5.84 23.70 -38.00
C VAL A 564 -5.42 22.36 -37.41
N GLN A 565 -5.88 22.05 -36.19
CA GLN A 565 -5.61 20.77 -35.51
C GLN A 565 -6.21 19.60 -36.28
N LYS A 566 -7.46 19.72 -36.78
CA LYS A 566 -8.10 18.69 -37.61
C LYS A 566 -7.33 18.42 -38.89
N LEU A 567 -6.84 19.49 -39.57
CA LEU A 567 -6.04 19.34 -40.77
C LEU A 567 -4.68 18.69 -40.47
N ALA A 568 -4.02 19.07 -39.37
CA ALA A 568 -2.77 18.48 -38.95
C ALA A 568 -2.93 16.97 -38.62
N LEU A 569 -3.98 16.61 -37.88
CA LEU A 569 -4.29 15.20 -37.57
C LEU A 569 -4.54 14.41 -38.85
N LYS A 570 -5.39 14.91 -39.75
CA LYS A 570 -5.67 14.27 -41.05
C LYS A 570 -4.39 14.07 -41.88
N GLY A 571 -3.50 15.06 -41.87
CA GLY A 571 -2.20 14.99 -42.54
C GLY A 571 -1.28 13.93 -41.93
N ALA A 572 -1.27 13.82 -40.60
CA ALA A 572 -0.50 12.81 -39.87
C ALA A 572 -1.04 11.39 -40.15
N LEU A 573 -2.36 11.20 -40.06
CA LEU A 573 -3.00 9.90 -40.33
C LEU A 573 -2.77 9.43 -41.78
N LYS A 574 -2.79 10.35 -42.73
CA LYS A 574 -2.49 10.01 -44.13
C LYS A 574 -1.05 9.52 -44.33
N LYS A 575 -0.10 10.00 -43.54
CA LYS A 575 1.31 9.51 -43.56
C LYS A 575 1.45 8.12 -42.97
N LEU A 576 0.53 7.72 -42.11
CA LEU A 576 0.54 6.41 -41.48
C LEU A 576 -0.25 5.35 -42.27
N GLU A 577 -0.97 5.75 -43.32
CA GLU A 577 -1.79 4.86 -44.11
C GLU A 577 -1.00 3.66 -44.65
N GLY A 578 -1.48 2.45 -44.40
CA GLY A 578 -0.86 1.18 -44.80
C GLY A 578 0.33 0.75 -43.92
N THR A 579 0.69 1.49 -42.90
CA THR A 579 1.79 1.12 -41.96
C THR A 579 1.32 0.22 -40.82
N GLU A 580 2.27 -0.48 -40.16
CA GLU A 580 1.98 -1.23 -38.92
C GLU A 580 1.49 -0.34 -37.79
N ILE A 581 1.91 0.94 -37.77
CA ILE A 581 1.44 1.93 -36.77
C ILE A 581 -0.06 2.20 -36.97
N GLU A 582 -0.53 2.36 -38.22
CA GLU A 582 -1.97 2.52 -38.50
C GLU A 582 -2.76 1.31 -37.99
N LYS A 583 -2.27 0.09 -38.24
CA LYS A 583 -2.93 -1.13 -37.79
C LYS A 583 -3.03 -1.16 -36.26
N LEU A 584 -1.95 -0.83 -35.54
CA LEU A 584 -1.91 -0.76 -34.10
C LEU A 584 -2.92 0.29 -33.56
N LEU A 585 -2.95 1.50 -34.11
CA LEU A 585 -3.89 2.54 -33.71
C LEU A 585 -5.35 2.12 -33.90
N LYS A 586 -5.67 1.38 -34.98
CA LYS A 586 -7.00 0.81 -35.21
C LYS A 586 -7.34 -0.32 -34.26
N GLU A 587 -6.39 -1.22 -33.99
CA GLU A 587 -6.54 -2.33 -33.05
C GLU A 587 -6.92 -1.85 -31.65
N TYR A 588 -6.30 -0.76 -31.20
CA TYR A 588 -6.57 -0.15 -29.88
C TYR A 588 -7.66 0.94 -29.92
N ASN A 589 -8.41 1.07 -31.01
CA ASN A 589 -9.49 2.05 -31.18
C ASN A 589 -9.08 3.52 -30.96
N VAL A 590 -7.82 3.84 -31.19
CA VAL A 590 -7.31 5.23 -31.07
C VAL A 590 -7.83 6.09 -32.24
N ILE A 591 -7.97 5.47 -33.42
CA ILE A 591 -8.47 6.10 -34.66
C ILE A 591 -9.58 5.28 -35.31
#